data_760ce9b47163ec932b2dfe8dd56db783
#
_entry.id   760ce9b47163ec932b2dfe8dd56db783
#
_cell.length_a   1.000
_cell.length_b   1.000
_cell.length_c   1.000
_cell.angle_alpha   90.00
_cell.angle_beta   90.00
_cell.angle_gamma   90.00
#
_symmetry.space_group_name_H-M   'P 1'
#
loop_
_entity.id
_entity.type
_entity.pdbx_description
1 polymer ?
#
loop_
_entity_poly.entity_id
_entity_poly.type
_entity_poly.pdbx_seq_one_letter_code
_entity_poly.pdbx_strand_id
1 'polypeptide(L)'
;MSDKKIKPVLKAVPAFPRPSQAEAEAAVRTLLAWAGDNPNREGLKDTPKRVVNAYKEWFSGYGQDPAAVLSRVFEDVSGYDDMVVLRAIAVESHCEHHIAPFLGTAHVAYLPTDKVVGISKLAKVVEIFSKRLQTQETMTAQIAAAIDDALKPRGTAVMIDAVHECMSTRGVHQPNVSTLTTRFTGEFKSNPALQDRFLNLVQRGG
;
A
#
# COMPACT_ATOMS: atom_id res chain seq x y z
N MET A 1 11.96 -26.10 -2.94
CA MET A 1 11.11 -25.31 -2.03
C MET A 1 9.84 -24.97 -2.78
N SER A 2 8.69 -25.46 -2.30
CA SER A 2 7.39 -25.37 -2.96
C SER A 2 6.99 -23.91 -3.09
N ASP A 3 6.80 -23.43 -4.34
CA ASP A 3 6.14 -22.16 -4.63
C ASP A 3 4.68 -22.26 -4.11
N LYS A 4 4.47 -21.90 -2.86
CA LYS A 4 3.11 -21.57 -2.41
C LYS A 4 2.67 -20.37 -3.26
N LYS A 5 1.84 -20.65 -4.28
CA LYS A 5 1.13 -19.61 -5.03
C LYS A 5 0.43 -18.73 -4.01
N ILE A 6 0.98 -17.55 -3.76
CA ILE A 6 0.26 -16.48 -3.05
C ILE A 6 -0.96 -16.24 -3.94
N LYS A 7 -2.12 -16.72 -3.51
CA LYS A 7 -3.36 -16.41 -4.22
C LYS A 7 -3.48 -14.90 -4.20
N PRO A 8 -3.57 -14.23 -5.35
CA PRO A 8 -3.77 -12.81 -5.35
C PRO A 8 -5.07 -12.54 -4.59
N VAL A 9 -4.98 -11.83 -3.46
CA VAL A 9 -6.15 -11.31 -2.75
C VAL A 9 -6.63 -10.07 -3.54
N LEU A 10 -6.85 -10.25 -4.85
CA LEU A 10 -7.51 -9.29 -5.71
C LEU A 10 -9.05 -9.41 -5.60
N LYS A 11 -9.55 -10.41 -4.86
CA LYS A 11 -10.98 -10.48 -4.56
C LYS A 11 -11.31 -9.35 -3.60
N ALA A 12 -12.31 -8.57 -3.98
CA ALA A 12 -12.99 -7.67 -3.05
C ALA A 12 -13.18 -8.43 -1.74
N VAL A 13 -12.69 -7.85 -0.63
CA VAL A 13 -12.94 -8.41 0.70
C VAL A 13 -14.45 -8.66 0.78
N PRO A 14 -14.91 -9.86 1.16
CA PRO A 14 -16.35 -10.13 1.26
C PRO A 14 -16.99 -9.00 2.04
N ALA A 15 -18.07 -8.44 1.51
CA ALA A 15 -18.72 -7.29 2.11
C ALA A 15 -19.20 -7.67 3.53
N PHE A 16 -18.37 -7.35 4.52
CA PHE A 16 -18.82 -7.40 5.91
C PHE A 16 -19.85 -6.28 6.10
N PRO A 17 -21.00 -6.54 6.74
CA PRO A 17 -22.00 -5.50 6.97
C PRO A 17 -21.36 -4.31 7.68
N ARG A 18 -21.33 -3.16 7.03
CA ARG A 18 -20.80 -1.95 7.66
C ARG A 18 -21.75 -1.48 8.74
N PRO A 19 -21.28 -1.23 9.98
CA PRO A 19 -22.08 -0.57 10.99
C PRO A 19 -22.44 0.85 10.56
N SER A 20 -23.49 1.40 11.14
CA SER A 20 -23.87 2.80 10.93
C SER A 20 -22.78 3.75 11.45
N GLN A 21 -22.80 5.00 10.96
CA GLN A 21 -21.89 6.02 11.46
C GLN A 21 -22.07 6.26 12.96
N ALA A 22 -23.29 6.21 13.47
CA ALA A 22 -23.59 6.41 14.88
C ALA A 22 -22.98 5.30 15.78
N GLU A 23 -23.03 4.03 15.33
CA GLU A 23 -22.39 2.92 16.02
C GLU A 23 -20.86 3.05 16.02
N ALA A 24 -20.27 3.48 14.90
CA ALA A 24 -18.84 3.73 14.83
C ALA A 24 -18.41 4.89 15.76
N GLU A 25 -19.17 5.98 15.81
CA GLU A 25 -18.91 7.11 16.72
C GLU A 25 -19.06 6.68 18.20
N ALA A 26 -20.04 5.83 18.51
CA ALA A 26 -20.19 5.28 19.87
C ALA A 26 -18.99 4.40 20.27
N ALA A 27 -18.44 3.59 19.36
CA ALA A 27 -17.23 2.81 19.61
C ALA A 27 -16.01 3.70 19.91
N VAL A 28 -15.83 4.79 19.15
CA VAL A 28 -14.76 5.77 19.42
C VAL A 28 -14.94 6.41 20.79
N ARG A 29 -16.16 6.78 21.17
CA ARG A 29 -16.46 7.33 22.51
C ARG A 29 -16.09 6.35 23.64
N THR A 30 -16.35 5.06 23.44
CA THR A 30 -15.96 4.00 24.37
C THR A 30 -14.42 3.92 24.50
N LEU A 31 -13.68 4.01 23.36
CA LEU A 31 -12.21 3.99 23.38
C LEU A 31 -11.62 5.21 24.08
N LEU A 32 -12.21 6.40 23.94
CA LEU A 32 -11.78 7.60 24.64
C LEU A 32 -11.93 7.42 26.16
N ALA A 33 -13.07 6.87 26.63
CA ALA A 33 -13.28 6.57 28.03
C ALA A 33 -12.32 5.48 28.54
N TRP A 34 -12.08 4.45 27.74
CA TRP A 34 -11.10 3.39 28.05
C TRP A 34 -9.67 3.94 28.19
N ALA A 35 -9.30 4.93 27.36
CA ALA A 35 -8.02 5.62 27.48
C ALA A 35 -7.87 6.46 28.77
N GLY A 36 -8.95 6.63 29.55
CA GLY A 36 -8.95 7.33 30.82
C GLY A 36 -9.36 8.80 30.75
N ASP A 37 -9.87 9.28 29.60
CA ASP A 37 -10.33 10.66 29.45
C ASP A 37 -11.86 10.77 29.41
N ASN A 38 -12.39 11.95 29.74
CA ASN A 38 -13.82 12.23 29.68
C ASN A 38 -14.27 12.57 28.24
N PRO A 39 -14.99 11.69 27.53
CA PRO A 39 -15.41 11.93 26.16
C PRO A 39 -16.43 13.07 26.00
N ASN A 40 -16.97 13.60 27.12
CA ASN A 40 -17.94 14.70 27.11
C ASN A 40 -17.30 16.09 27.31
N ARG A 41 -15.99 16.16 27.64
CA ARG A 41 -15.31 17.45 27.73
C ARG A 41 -15.25 18.16 26.38
N GLU A 42 -15.18 19.47 26.37
CA GLU A 42 -15.29 20.32 25.17
C GLU A 42 -14.33 19.88 24.04
N GLY A 43 -13.08 19.62 24.34
CA GLY A 43 -12.07 19.21 23.35
C GLY A 43 -12.29 17.84 22.72
N LEU A 44 -13.07 16.93 23.34
CA LEU A 44 -13.34 15.58 22.85
C LEU A 44 -14.76 15.38 22.31
N LYS A 45 -15.65 16.35 22.49
CA LYS A 45 -17.07 16.23 22.12
C LYS A 45 -17.28 15.85 20.66
N ASP A 46 -16.49 16.42 19.74
CA ASP A 46 -16.56 16.17 18.31
C ASP A 46 -15.57 15.10 17.82
N THR A 47 -14.69 14.60 18.69
CA THR A 47 -13.63 13.63 18.31
C THR A 47 -14.19 12.35 17.72
N PRO A 48 -15.28 11.73 18.22
CA PRO A 48 -15.85 10.55 17.59
C PRO A 48 -16.18 10.75 16.12
N LYS A 49 -16.85 11.85 15.77
CA LYS A 49 -17.18 12.21 14.38
C LYS A 49 -15.93 12.43 13.53
N ARG A 50 -14.92 13.13 14.08
CA ARG A 50 -13.66 13.41 13.38
C ARG A 50 -12.90 12.14 13.07
N VAL A 51 -12.80 11.20 14.04
CA VAL A 51 -12.14 9.91 13.85
C VAL A 51 -12.85 9.08 12.77
N VAL A 52 -14.18 8.96 12.83
CA VAL A 52 -14.94 8.20 11.84
C VAL A 52 -14.80 8.80 10.43
N ASN A 53 -14.72 10.12 10.30
CA ASN A 53 -14.47 10.76 9.02
C ASN A 53 -13.03 10.51 8.53
N ALA A 54 -12.03 10.60 9.40
CA ALA A 54 -10.65 10.26 9.06
C ALA A 54 -10.52 8.79 8.58
N TYR A 55 -11.24 7.86 9.21
CA TYR A 55 -11.28 6.45 8.80
C TYR A 55 -11.84 6.25 7.37
N LYS A 56 -12.82 7.08 6.94
CA LYS A 56 -13.34 7.03 5.57
C LYS A 56 -12.25 7.37 4.54
N GLU A 57 -11.35 8.28 4.91
CA GLU A 57 -10.23 8.70 4.06
C GLU A 57 -9.08 7.67 4.13
N TRP A 58 -8.63 7.32 5.33
CA TRP A 58 -7.52 6.39 5.55
C TRP A 58 -7.78 5.00 4.97
N PHE A 59 -9.03 4.55 4.97
CA PHE A 59 -9.42 3.21 4.50
C PHE A 59 -10.26 3.24 3.21
N SER A 60 -10.13 4.31 2.42
CA SER A 60 -10.85 4.47 1.15
C SER A 60 -10.47 3.45 0.08
N GLY A 61 -9.31 2.79 0.22
CA GLY A 61 -8.83 1.78 -0.70
C GLY A 61 -9.67 0.50 -0.75
N TYR A 62 -10.45 0.20 0.31
CA TYR A 62 -11.36 -0.97 0.29
C TYR A 62 -12.48 -0.86 -0.74
N GLY A 63 -12.90 0.35 -1.10
CA GLY A 63 -13.93 0.59 -2.10
C GLY A 63 -13.41 0.72 -3.54
N GLN A 64 -12.11 0.54 -3.77
CA GLN A 64 -11.47 0.75 -5.06
C GLN A 64 -10.91 -0.55 -5.64
N ASP A 65 -11.05 -0.71 -6.97
CA ASP A 65 -10.51 -1.85 -7.72
C ASP A 65 -9.22 -1.45 -8.45
N PRO A 66 -8.04 -2.00 -8.06
CA PRO A 66 -6.78 -1.72 -8.73
C PRO A 66 -6.76 -2.19 -10.19
N ALA A 67 -7.50 -3.26 -10.54
CA ALA A 67 -7.55 -3.75 -11.92
C ALA A 67 -8.26 -2.75 -12.83
N ALA A 68 -9.33 -2.11 -12.37
CA ALA A 68 -10.03 -1.06 -13.12
C ALA A 68 -9.13 0.16 -13.36
N VAL A 69 -8.25 0.50 -12.41
CA VAL A 69 -7.28 1.60 -12.57
C VAL A 69 -6.24 1.28 -13.64
N LEU A 70 -5.74 0.03 -13.67
CA LEU A 70 -4.71 -0.42 -14.60
C LEU A 70 -5.25 -0.81 -15.99
N SER A 71 -6.58 -0.88 -16.18
CA SER A 71 -7.17 -1.27 -17.47
C SER A 71 -6.96 -0.25 -18.60
N ARG A 72 -6.63 1.01 -18.25
CA ARG A 72 -6.33 2.07 -19.23
C ARG A 72 -4.87 2.02 -19.61
N VAL A 73 -4.56 1.27 -20.65
CA VAL A 73 -3.21 1.09 -21.21
C VAL A 73 -3.06 1.82 -22.53
N PHE A 74 -1.82 2.07 -22.93
CA PHE A 74 -1.44 2.53 -24.25
C PHE A 74 -0.75 1.37 -24.98
N GLU A 75 -1.20 1.06 -26.20
CA GLU A 75 -0.67 -0.05 -26.99
C GLU A 75 0.50 0.38 -27.89
N ASP A 76 0.65 1.69 -28.13
CA ASP A 76 1.79 2.22 -28.86
C ASP A 76 2.92 2.57 -27.88
N VAL A 77 3.88 1.67 -27.78
CA VAL A 77 5.10 1.84 -26.98
C VAL A 77 6.28 2.33 -27.83
N SER A 78 6.09 2.54 -29.14
CA SER A 78 7.12 3.04 -30.08
C SER A 78 8.47 2.33 -29.94
N GLY A 79 8.47 1.02 -29.65
CA GLY A 79 9.66 0.20 -29.46
C GLY A 79 10.37 0.34 -28.12
N TYR A 80 9.76 0.98 -27.10
CA TYR A 80 10.34 1.05 -25.77
C TYR A 80 10.20 -0.31 -25.05
N ASP A 81 11.32 -0.97 -24.82
CA ASP A 81 11.42 -2.32 -24.24
C ASP A 81 12.20 -2.38 -22.92
N ASP A 82 12.62 -1.23 -22.39
CA ASP A 82 13.40 -1.13 -21.18
C ASP A 82 12.51 -0.89 -19.93
N MET A 83 13.13 -0.88 -18.78
CA MET A 83 12.49 -0.71 -17.48
C MET A 83 11.82 0.67 -17.34
N VAL A 84 10.53 0.67 -17.03
CA VAL A 84 9.82 1.86 -16.56
C VAL A 84 9.89 1.88 -15.04
N VAL A 85 10.39 2.97 -14.44
CA VAL A 85 10.53 3.11 -12.99
C VAL A 85 9.81 4.36 -12.50
N LEU A 86 8.93 4.18 -11.53
CA LEU A 86 8.32 5.27 -10.77
C LEU A 86 8.87 5.24 -9.33
N ARG A 87 9.47 6.35 -8.89
CA ARG A 87 10.19 6.43 -7.62
C ARG A 87 9.51 7.35 -6.64
N ALA A 88 9.79 7.15 -5.34
CA ALA A 88 9.38 8.02 -4.24
C ALA A 88 7.86 8.28 -4.20
N ILE A 89 7.06 7.25 -4.46
CA ILE A 89 5.62 7.30 -4.29
C ILE A 89 5.34 7.32 -2.79
N ALA A 90 4.62 8.32 -2.29
CA ALA A 90 4.27 8.40 -0.88
C ALA A 90 3.43 7.19 -0.43
N VAL A 91 3.80 6.62 0.70
CA VAL A 91 3.08 5.54 1.38
C VAL A 91 2.59 6.07 2.72
N GLU A 92 1.27 6.11 2.87
CA GLU A 92 0.56 6.40 4.11
C GLU A 92 -0.43 5.26 4.37
N SER A 93 -0.09 4.36 5.26
CA SER A 93 -0.88 3.17 5.54
C SER A 93 -1.02 2.91 7.03
N HIS A 94 -1.82 1.90 7.42
CA HIS A 94 -2.04 1.54 8.81
C HIS A 94 -1.81 0.03 9.00
N CYS A 95 -1.01 -0.32 10.01
CA CYS A 95 -0.75 -1.73 10.30
C CYS A 95 -2.02 -2.42 10.81
N GLU A 96 -2.29 -3.62 10.29
CA GLU A 96 -3.50 -4.38 10.67
C GLU A 96 -3.50 -4.86 12.13
N HIS A 97 -2.32 -4.92 12.77
CA HIS A 97 -2.19 -5.40 14.15
C HIS A 97 -2.59 -4.36 15.21
N HIS A 98 -2.37 -3.07 14.95
CA HIS A 98 -2.55 -2.00 15.94
C HIS A 98 -3.35 -0.80 15.44
N ILE A 99 -3.71 -0.78 14.16
CA ILE A 99 -4.29 0.40 13.47
C ILE A 99 -3.38 1.64 13.61
N ALA A 100 -2.10 1.43 13.88
CA ALA A 100 -1.11 2.48 13.93
C ALA A 100 -0.59 2.79 12.52
N PRO A 101 -0.32 4.07 12.19
CA PRO A 101 0.18 4.40 10.86
C PRO A 101 1.59 3.87 10.64
N PHE A 102 1.91 3.59 9.37
CA PHE A 102 3.27 3.49 8.88
C PHE A 102 3.43 4.37 7.64
N LEU A 103 4.51 5.13 7.62
CA LEU A 103 4.74 6.17 6.63
C LEU A 103 6.07 5.93 5.94
N GLY A 104 6.10 6.13 4.63
CA GLY A 104 7.33 5.91 3.88
C GLY A 104 7.18 6.17 2.40
N THR A 105 7.97 5.44 1.62
CA THR A 105 7.99 5.55 0.16
C THR A 105 7.95 4.19 -0.50
N ALA A 106 7.29 4.15 -1.66
CA ALA A 106 7.32 3.01 -2.57
C ALA A 106 8.02 3.36 -3.88
N HIS A 107 8.70 2.37 -4.42
CA HIS A 107 9.30 2.40 -5.74
C HIS A 107 8.75 1.23 -6.53
N VAL A 108 8.28 1.49 -7.74
CA VAL A 108 7.66 0.50 -8.60
C VAL A 108 8.32 0.52 -9.95
N ALA A 109 8.69 -0.65 -10.46
CA ALA A 109 9.16 -0.78 -11.83
C ALA A 109 8.49 -1.97 -12.53
N TYR A 110 8.40 -1.90 -13.84
CA TYR A 110 8.01 -3.03 -14.67
C TYR A 110 8.75 -3.00 -16.02
N LEU A 111 8.90 -4.16 -16.63
CA LEU A 111 9.43 -4.34 -17.98
C LEU A 111 8.24 -4.53 -18.92
N PRO A 112 7.92 -3.56 -19.79
CA PRO A 112 6.75 -3.67 -20.68
C PRO A 112 6.90 -4.84 -21.66
N THR A 113 5.77 -5.37 -22.12
CA THR A 113 5.61 -6.16 -23.33
C THR A 113 5.06 -5.25 -24.44
N ASP A 114 3.79 -5.42 -24.77
CA ASP A 114 3.13 -4.65 -25.84
C ASP A 114 2.35 -3.44 -25.30
N LYS A 115 2.33 -3.26 -23.96
CA LYS A 115 1.47 -2.26 -23.30
C LYS A 115 2.24 -1.49 -22.26
N VAL A 116 2.03 -0.19 -22.24
CA VAL A 116 2.45 0.68 -21.13
C VAL A 116 1.23 1.28 -20.45
N VAL A 117 1.36 1.52 -19.17
CA VAL A 117 0.35 2.20 -18.36
C VAL A 117 0.80 3.61 -18.01
N GLY A 118 -0.16 4.53 -17.94
CA GLY A 118 0.16 5.88 -17.48
C GLY A 118 0.77 5.85 -16.07
N ILE A 119 1.88 6.57 -15.87
CA ILE A 119 2.65 6.55 -14.61
C ILE A 119 1.79 6.91 -13.39
N SER A 120 0.81 7.80 -13.53
CA SER A 120 -0.16 8.14 -12.48
C SER A 120 -1.00 6.94 -12.01
N LYS A 121 -1.19 5.93 -12.85
CA LYS A 121 -1.94 4.72 -12.50
C LYS A 121 -1.14 3.79 -11.59
N LEU A 122 0.17 3.73 -11.76
CA LEU A 122 1.05 3.00 -10.84
C LEU A 122 1.02 3.63 -9.44
N ALA A 123 1.12 4.96 -9.34
CA ALA A 123 0.99 5.66 -8.06
C ALA A 123 -0.39 5.42 -7.43
N LYS A 124 -1.46 5.43 -8.25
CA LYS A 124 -2.82 5.16 -7.76
C LYS A 124 -3.00 3.74 -7.24
N VAL A 125 -2.36 2.75 -7.83
CA VAL A 125 -2.37 1.36 -7.32
C VAL A 125 -1.69 1.28 -5.96
N VAL A 126 -0.53 1.93 -5.78
CA VAL A 126 0.14 2.02 -4.47
C VAL A 126 -0.80 2.66 -3.45
N GLU A 127 -1.43 3.79 -3.77
CA GLU A 127 -2.39 4.46 -2.90
C GLU A 127 -3.56 3.55 -2.51
N ILE A 128 -4.18 2.84 -3.46
CA ILE A 128 -5.30 1.93 -3.20
C ILE A 128 -4.94 0.86 -2.17
N PHE A 129 -3.76 0.26 -2.27
CA PHE A 129 -3.32 -0.74 -1.31
C PHE A 129 -2.88 -0.11 0.01
N SER A 130 -2.28 1.08 0.00
CA SER A 130 -1.89 1.81 1.22
C SER A 130 -3.10 2.23 2.05
N LYS A 131 -4.21 2.62 1.42
CA LYS A 131 -5.45 3.02 2.11
C LYS A 131 -6.30 1.82 2.56
N ARG A 132 -5.63 0.82 3.16
CA ARG A 132 -6.22 -0.39 3.78
C ARG A 132 -5.48 -0.72 5.06
N LEU A 133 -6.02 -1.61 5.89
CA LEU A 133 -5.26 -2.25 6.97
C LEU A 133 -4.32 -3.28 6.34
N GLN A 134 -3.01 -3.18 6.61
CA GLN A 134 -1.98 -3.93 5.90
C GLN A 134 -0.89 -4.47 6.84
N THR A 135 -0.24 -5.55 6.41
CA THR A 135 1.19 -5.73 6.69
C THR A 135 1.97 -5.19 5.48
N GLN A 136 3.15 -4.64 5.71
CA GLN A 136 3.96 -4.07 4.63
C GLN A 136 4.35 -5.13 3.59
N GLU A 137 4.65 -6.35 4.02
CA GLU A 137 4.99 -7.51 3.18
C GLU A 137 3.83 -7.89 2.25
N THR A 138 2.61 -7.98 2.81
CA THR A 138 1.41 -8.30 2.04
C THR A 138 1.11 -7.19 1.03
N MET A 139 1.20 -5.92 1.44
CA MET A 139 0.99 -4.77 0.56
C MET A 139 1.98 -4.77 -0.61
N THR A 140 3.27 -5.00 -0.34
CA THR A 140 4.32 -5.08 -1.37
C THR A 140 4.02 -6.17 -2.39
N ALA A 141 3.61 -7.35 -1.92
CA ALA A 141 3.25 -8.47 -2.77
C ALA A 141 1.96 -8.21 -3.58
N GLN A 142 0.96 -7.56 -3.00
CA GLN A 142 -0.31 -7.23 -3.66
C GLN A 142 -0.12 -6.20 -4.79
N ILE A 143 0.72 -5.18 -4.57
CA ILE A 143 1.04 -4.18 -5.59
C ILE A 143 1.69 -4.85 -6.80
N ALA A 144 2.71 -5.70 -6.59
CA ALA A 144 3.38 -6.42 -7.66
C ALA A 144 2.40 -7.35 -8.41
N ALA A 145 1.59 -8.11 -7.68
CA ALA A 145 0.61 -9.02 -8.28
C ALA A 145 -0.45 -8.28 -9.12
N ALA A 146 -0.93 -7.11 -8.66
CA ALA A 146 -1.90 -6.31 -9.39
C ALA A 146 -1.33 -5.82 -10.74
N ILE A 147 -0.06 -5.41 -10.76
CA ILE A 147 0.63 -4.98 -11.98
C ILE A 147 0.85 -6.18 -12.91
N ASP A 148 1.33 -7.31 -12.39
CA ASP A 148 1.54 -8.54 -13.17
C ASP A 148 0.23 -9.02 -13.81
N ASP A 149 -0.86 -9.02 -13.04
CA ASP A 149 -2.15 -9.50 -13.53
C ASP A 149 -2.75 -8.59 -14.60
N ALA A 150 -2.64 -7.28 -14.45
CA ALA A 150 -3.26 -6.33 -15.36
C ALA A 150 -2.44 -6.08 -16.63
N LEU A 151 -1.11 -5.94 -16.51
CA LEU A 151 -0.24 -5.54 -17.62
C LEU A 151 0.45 -6.72 -18.29
N LYS A 152 0.54 -7.88 -17.62
CA LYS A 152 1.32 -9.04 -18.08
C LYS A 152 2.74 -8.67 -18.53
N PRO A 153 3.49 -7.89 -17.73
CA PRO A 153 4.82 -7.44 -18.10
C PRO A 153 5.80 -8.61 -18.09
N ARG A 154 6.99 -8.43 -18.65
CA ARG A 154 8.09 -9.41 -18.54
C ARG A 154 8.55 -9.60 -17.09
N GLY A 155 8.32 -8.62 -16.23
CA GLY A 155 8.56 -8.67 -14.79
C GLY A 155 8.20 -7.36 -14.11
N THR A 156 8.01 -7.44 -12.79
CA THR A 156 7.70 -6.30 -11.92
C THR A 156 8.65 -6.27 -10.73
N ALA A 157 9.05 -5.08 -10.31
CA ALA A 157 9.80 -4.85 -9.09
C ALA A 157 9.05 -3.82 -8.23
N VAL A 158 8.87 -4.15 -6.95
CA VAL A 158 8.30 -3.24 -5.95
C VAL A 158 9.22 -3.21 -4.75
N MET A 159 9.54 -2.03 -4.25
CA MET A 159 10.26 -1.80 -3.00
C MET A 159 9.48 -0.78 -2.17
N ILE A 160 9.33 -1.06 -0.88
CA ILE A 160 8.72 -0.14 0.08
C ILE A 160 9.66 0.00 1.26
N ASP A 161 9.93 1.24 1.65
CA ASP A 161 10.67 1.59 2.86
C ASP A 161 9.79 2.48 3.73
N ALA A 162 9.50 2.04 4.96
CA ALA A 162 8.57 2.75 5.83
C ALA A 162 8.91 2.62 7.32
N VAL A 163 8.63 3.68 8.07
CA VAL A 163 8.70 3.71 9.54
C VAL A 163 7.33 3.36 10.11
N HIS A 164 7.31 2.44 11.08
CA HIS A 164 6.09 1.95 11.70
C HIS A 164 5.87 2.56 13.07
N GLU A 165 4.81 3.36 13.24
CA GLU A 165 4.50 4.00 14.52
C GLU A 165 4.15 2.99 15.63
N CYS A 166 3.72 1.80 15.30
CA CYS A 166 3.54 0.72 16.27
C CYS A 166 4.85 0.20 16.89
N MET A 167 6.00 0.50 16.26
CA MET A 167 7.33 0.21 16.79
C MET A 167 8.00 1.45 17.41
N SER A 168 7.66 2.65 16.92
CA SER A 168 8.26 3.91 17.37
C SER A 168 7.65 4.41 18.68
N THR A 169 6.32 4.48 18.74
CA THR A 169 5.58 5.14 19.82
C THR A 169 5.17 4.22 20.95
N ARG A 170 5.31 2.92 20.77
CA ARG A 170 4.97 1.87 21.75
C ARG A 170 5.83 0.61 21.56
N GLY A 171 5.66 -0.37 22.43
CA GLY A 171 6.31 -1.69 22.35
C GLY A 171 7.83 -1.58 22.49
N VAL A 172 8.55 -1.74 21.41
CA VAL A 172 10.03 -1.75 21.41
C VAL A 172 10.68 -0.36 21.38
N HIS A 173 9.90 0.71 21.17
CA HIS A 173 10.35 2.11 21.16
C HIS A 173 11.58 2.37 20.26
N GLN A 174 11.47 2.00 18.98
CA GLN A 174 12.53 2.17 17.97
C GLN A 174 12.13 3.20 16.90
N PRO A 175 12.26 4.52 17.17
CA PRO A 175 11.77 5.57 16.27
C PRO A 175 12.57 5.73 14.96
N ASN A 176 13.82 5.25 14.93
CA ASN A 176 14.72 5.40 13.79
C ASN A 176 14.86 4.12 12.94
N VAL A 177 14.02 3.12 13.19
CA VAL A 177 14.04 1.86 12.42
C VAL A 177 13.02 1.94 11.30
N SER A 178 13.47 1.79 10.06
CA SER A 178 12.59 1.54 8.93
C SER A 178 12.54 0.06 8.57
N THR A 179 11.45 -0.35 7.97
CA THR A 179 11.26 -1.68 7.39
C THR A 179 11.36 -1.58 5.89
N LEU A 180 12.28 -2.33 5.29
CA LEU A 180 12.44 -2.43 3.85
C LEU A 180 11.85 -3.75 3.36
N THR A 181 10.90 -3.69 2.43
CA THR A 181 10.34 -4.87 1.76
C THR A 181 10.50 -4.77 0.26
N THR A 182 10.80 -5.90 -0.39
CA THR A 182 10.94 -5.99 -1.84
C THR A 182 10.13 -7.16 -2.40
N ARG A 183 9.61 -6.98 -3.60
CA ARG A 183 9.02 -8.05 -4.40
C ARG A 183 9.48 -7.96 -5.84
N PHE A 184 10.07 -9.03 -6.33
CA PHE A 184 10.52 -9.19 -7.72
C PHE A 184 9.74 -10.33 -8.37
N THR A 185 9.28 -10.12 -9.61
CA THR A 185 8.60 -11.12 -10.43
C THR A 185 9.22 -11.22 -11.81
N GLY A 186 8.86 -12.23 -12.59
CA GLY A 186 9.32 -12.42 -13.96
C GLY A 186 10.86 -12.30 -14.09
N GLU A 187 11.33 -11.51 -15.07
CA GLU A 187 12.76 -11.31 -15.32
C GLU A 187 13.49 -10.66 -14.14
N PHE A 188 12.86 -9.78 -13.36
CA PHE A 188 13.50 -9.26 -12.15
C PHE A 188 13.81 -10.36 -11.14
N LYS A 189 12.97 -11.41 -11.03
CA LYS A 189 13.23 -12.52 -10.12
C LYS A 189 14.38 -13.42 -10.58
N SER A 190 14.53 -13.61 -11.89
CA SER A 190 15.50 -14.55 -12.48
C SER A 190 16.82 -13.90 -12.85
N ASN A 191 16.91 -12.56 -12.92
CA ASN A 191 18.10 -11.83 -13.37
C ASN A 191 18.60 -10.86 -12.27
N PRO A 192 19.64 -11.22 -11.51
CA PRO A 192 20.22 -10.37 -10.47
C PRO A 192 20.68 -8.99 -10.98
N ALA A 193 21.18 -8.90 -12.22
CA ALA A 193 21.62 -7.62 -12.77
C ALA A 193 20.46 -6.61 -12.95
N LEU A 194 19.27 -7.11 -13.26
CA LEU A 194 18.06 -6.25 -13.28
C LEU A 194 17.64 -5.81 -11.88
N GLN A 195 17.78 -6.67 -10.86
CA GLN A 195 17.53 -6.29 -9.48
C GLN A 195 18.50 -5.20 -9.04
N ASP A 196 19.79 -5.40 -9.26
CA ASP A 196 20.84 -4.43 -8.90
C ASP A 196 20.63 -3.10 -9.63
N ARG A 197 20.26 -3.14 -10.92
CA ARG A 197 19.94 -1.94 -11.68
C ARG A 197 18.75 -1.18 -11.09
N PHE A 198 17.67 -1.88 -10.75
CA PHE A 198 16.51 -1.27 -10.08
C PHE A 198 16.92 -0.64 -8.75
N LEU A 199 17.60 -1.39 -7.87
CA LEU A 199 18.03 -0.91 -6.56
C LEU A 199 18.94 0.32 -6.66
N ASN A 200 19.88 0.32 -7.60
CA ASN A 200 20.74 1.48 -7.88
C ASN A 200 19.95 2.71 -8.36
N LEU A 201 18.92 2.51 -9.20
CA LEU A 201 18.10 3.62 -9.68
C LEU A 201 17.26 4.25 -8.58
N VAL A 202 16.78 3.46 -7.62
CA VAL A 202 15.94 3.99 -6.53
C VAL A 202 16.76 4.63 -5.42
N GLN A 203 18.00 4.17 -5.17
CA GLN A 203 18.91 4.75 -4.17
C GLN A 203 19.51 6.11 -4.58
N ARG A 204 19.77 6.33 -5.88
CA ARG A 204 20.39 7.56 -6.40
C ARG A 204 19.48 8.79 -6.44
N GLY A 205 18.27 8.72 -5.92
CA GLY A 205 17.27 9.77 -5.98
C GLY A 205 16.81 10.31 -4.63
N GLY A 206 17.54 9.99 -3.55
CA GLY A 206 17.34 10.53 -2.21
C GLY A 206 18.27 11.70 -1.94
#